data_c2f2445dabcbfc02b878283e04bc68fc
#
_entry.id   c2f2445dabcbfc02b878283e04bc68fc
#
_cell.length_a   1.000
_cell.length_b   1.000
_cell.length_c   1.000
_cell.angle_alpha   90.00
_cell.angle_beta   90.00
_cell.angle_gamma   90.00
#
_symmetry.space_group_name_H-M   'P 1'
#
loop_
_entity.id
_entity.type
_entity.pdbx_description
1 polymer ?
#
loop_
_entity_poly.entity_id
_entity_poly.type
_entity_poly.pdbx_seq_one_letter_code
_entity_poly.pdbx_strand_id
1 'polypeptide(L)'
;MGARVNVRFELSNNSNSKELGKFILLSSDIDGNPIEAALNFDFYPLWEFSQDTSSAYFDVLLLGQIVYSTDRILNRLAFSDDGWCRNIELNDVPVVNADLFNLHRQEFNTALSYLTGDNWTVSFTQMPPLEYTPEIEHHYNADEYEYVSLFSGGLDSLIGFIDKASDLHAGKKILLVSHYDMGKESMDQERIFHSCAANEFFNGKYTSIKAKIGMKNCIKERKVKYENTFRSRSFLFFAMGLYCAKRISATQEVIVPENGTISINIPLCKSRRSSCSTRTTHPVSMKLIMRALENVGINNALINPYHFKSKADMMIDCAQDNSKRHILEVLSPLSCSCAKRSHNRWWDKDGEYIRANHVHHCGMCMPCIYRRVAMNAIGLDNPAELGTDIFQPTRHFNINNLQSKTSLDVNLLLRFIRKINRQDVENELLAEGIDENEINQYVDLVMHSYRQISEWIFQKGNDVIKRKAGIL
;
A
#
# COMPACT_ATOMS: atom_id res chain seq x y z
N MET A 1 -22.66 -15.84 -3.48
CA MET A 1 -22.24 -16.82 -2.43
C MET A 1 -21.43 -16.07 -1.39
N GLY A 2 -21.72 -16.20 -0.08
CA GLY A 2 -20.99 -15.51 0.99
C GLY A 2 -19.84 -16.37 1.51
N ALA A 3 -18.69 -15.76 1.82
CA ALA A 3 -17.59 -16.41 2.52
C ALA A 3 -17.70 -16.14 4.02
N ARG A 4 -17.75 -17.18 4.82
CA ARG A 4 -17.74 -17.08 6.29
C ARG A 4 -16.36 -17.43 6.81
N VAL A 5 -15.80 -16.58 7.63
CA VAL A 5 -14.50 -16.77 8.29
C VAL A 5 -14.68 -16.58 9.78
N ASN A 6 -14.33 -17.59 10.56
CA ASN A 6 -14.31 -17.51 12.02
C ASN A 6 -12.85 -17.36 12.48
N VAL A 7 -12.64 -16.56 13.51
CA VAL A 7 -11.29 -16.36 14.07
C VAL A 7 -11.19 -17.13 15.38
N ARG A 8 -10.18 -18.00 15.48
CA ARG A 8 -9.83 -18.69 16.72
C ARG A 8 -8.52 -18.13 17.25
N PHE A 9 -8.52 -17.74 18.51
CA PHE A 9 -7.34 -17.30 19.22
C PHE A 9 -6.93 -18.37 20.26
N GLU A 10 -5.66 -18.75 20.25
CA GLU A 10 -5.06 -19.67 21.20
C GLU A 10 -3.90 -18.93 21.91
N LEU A 11 -4.01 -18.74 23.23
CA LEU A 11 -2.94 -18.15 24.03
C LEU A 11 -1.68 -19.02 23.96
N SER A 12 -0.52 -18.37 23.89
CA SER A 12 0.76 -19.07 24.03
C SER A 12 0.94 -19.53 25.50
N ASN A 13 1.13 -20.82 25.72
CA ASN A 13 1.42 -21.34 27.06
C ASN A 13 2.86 -21.07 27.52
N ASN A 14 3.68 -20.40 26.71
CA ASN A 14 5.07 -20.13 26.99
C ASN A 14 5.27 -18.62 27.23
N SER A 15 5.41 -18.22 28.48
CA SER A 15 5.63 -16.84 28.92
C SER A 15 6.90 -16.18 28.34
N ASN A 16 7.82 -16.98 27.80
CA ASN A 16 9.07 -16.50 27.16
C ASN A 16 8.97 -16.50 25.63
N SER A 17 7.79 -16.70 25.05
CA SER A 17 7.63 -16.76 23.61
C SER A 17 7.44 -15.34 23.03
N LYS A 18 8.17 -15.05 21.94
CA LYS A 18 7.94 -13.84 21.12
C LYS A 18 6.56 -13.85 20.43
N GLU A 19 5.81 -14.93 20.52
CA GLU A 19 4.45 -15.08 20.00
C GLU A 19 3.47 -14.93 21.18
N LEU A 20 2.70 -13.83 21.18
CA LEU A 20 1.62 -13.54 22.17
C LEU A 20 0.52 -14.60 22.17
N GLY A 21 0.31 -15.22 21.05
CA GLY A 21 -0.70 -16.23 20.81
C GLY A 21 -0.77 -16.58 19.34
N LYS A 22 -1.61 -17.54 19.01
CA LYS A 22 -1.81 -18.02 17.67
C LYS A 22 -3.21 -17.65 17.20
N PHE A 23 -3.28 -16.82 16.14
CA PHE A 23 -4.53 -16.51 15.47
C PHE A 23 -4.70 -17.44 14.27
N ILE A 24 -5.87 -18.05 14.18
CA ILE A 24 -6.20 -19.04 13.15
C ILE A 24 -7.50 -18.61 12.49
N LEU A 25 -7.48 -18.45 11.18
CA LEU A 25 -8.67 -18.24 10.36
C LEU A 25 -9.24 -19.58 9.93
N LEU A 26 -10.52 -19.78 10.18
CA LEU A 26 -11.28 -20.98 9.84
C LEU A 26 -12.35 -20.61 8.82
N SER A 27 -12.31 -21.24 7.65
CA SER A 27 -13.27 -21.02 6.56
C SER A 27 -13.48 -22.32 5.79
N SER A 28 -14.27 -22.29 4.74
CA SER A 28 -14.38 -23.38 3.76
C SER A 28 -14.29 -22.81 2.33
N ASP A 29 -13.80 -23.65 1.42
CA ASP A 29 -13.87 -23.34 -0.01
C ASP A 29 -15.30 -23.48 -0.55
N ILE A 30 -15.48 -23.19 -1.85
CA ILE A 30 -16.79 -23.28 -2.53
C ILE A 30 -17.35 -24.71 -2.58
N ASP A 31 -16.50 -25.73 -2.42
CA ASP A 31 -16.87 -27.15 -2.40
C ASP A 31 -17.12 -27.64 -0.94
N GLY A 32 -16.99 -26.75 0.06
CA GLY A 32 -17.17 -27.06 1.47
C GLY A 32 -15.94 -27.65 2.16
N ASN A 33 -14.78 -27.73 1.48
CA ASN A 33 -13.56 -28.22 2.12
C ASN A 33 -13.00 -27.18 3.11
N PRO A 34 -12.49 -27.61 4.27
CA PRO A 34 -12.00 -26.68 5.29
C PRO A 34 -10.75 -25.93 4.81
N ILE A 35 -10.71 -24.64 5.14
CA ILE A 35 -9.54 -23.77 5.04
C ILE A 35 -9.13 -23.38 6.45
N GLU A 36 -7.92 -23.72 6.85
CA GLU A 36 -7.33 -23.29 8.10
C GLU A 36 -6.04 -22.52 7.81
N ALA A 37 -5.95 -21.27 8.25
CA ALA A 37 -4.80 -20.41 8.03
C ALA A 37 -4.28 -19.84 9.35
N ALA A 38 -3.10 -20.28 9.78
CA ALA A 38 -2.40 -19.66 10.89
C ALA A 38 -1.75 -18.35 10.46
N LEU A 39 -1.94 -17.29 11.26
CA LEU A 39 -1.38 -15.99 10.99
C LEU A 39 0.07 -15.91 11.46
N ASN A 40 0.89 -15.19 10.71
CA ASN A 40 2.21 -14.77 11.13
C ASN A 40 2.14 -13.31 11.57
N PHE A 41 2.31 -13.08 12.85
CA PHE A 41 2.27 -11.76 13.44
C PHE A 41 3.57 -11.50 14.19
N ASP A 42 4.52 -10.91 13.49
CA ASP A 42 5.76 -10.42 14.13
C ASP A 42 5.45 -9.13 14.89
N PHE A 43 4.82 -9.31 16.04
CA PHE A 43 4.34 -8.23 16.90
C PHE A 43 5.47 -7.57 17.69
N TYR A 44 6.53 -8.31 17.96
CA TYR A 44 7.62 -7.86 18.84
C TYR A 44 8.17 -6.46 18.49
N PRO A 45 8.56 -6.14 17.25
CA PRO A 45 9.13 -4.83 16.95
C PRO A 45 8.15 -3.66 17.18
N LEU A 46 6.85 -3.91 16.96
CA LEU A 46 5.80 -2.92 17.20
C LEU A 46 5.55 -2.73 18.70
N TRP A 47 5.47 -3.85 19.44
CA TRP A 47 5.24 -3.83 20.88
C TRP A 47 6.43 -3.23 21.65
N GLU A 48 7.66 -3.56 21.25
CA GLU A 48 8.88 -3.02 21.85
C GLU A 48 8.88 -1.49 21.87
N PHE A 49 8.37 -0.87 20.82
CA PHE A 49 8.18 0.57 20.75
C PHE A 49 6.95 1.04 21.57
N SER A 50 5.80 0.42 21.37
CA SER A 50 4.51 0.94 21.87
C SER A 50 4.15 0.49 23.27
N GLN A 51 4.62 -0.68 23.71
CA GLN A 51 4.42 -1.28 25.03
C GLN A 51 2.93 -1.32 25.46
N ASP A 52 2.04 -1.65 24.54
CA ASP A 52 0.60 -1.64 24.75
C ASP A 52 -0.06 -2.90 24.17
N THR A 53 -0.91 -3.55 24.96
CA THR A 53 -1.67 -4.74 24.57
C THR A 53 -3.13 -4.67 24.99
N SER A 54 -3.61 -3.52 25.46
CA SER A 54 -4.94 -3.37 26.07
C SER A 54 -5.81 -2.28 25.47
N SER A 55 -5.23 -1.38 24.68
CA SER A 55 -5.98 -0.25 24.14
C SER A 55 -6.67 -0.57 22.82
N ALA A 56 -7.60 0.30 22.40
CA ALA A 56 -8.23 0.26 21.09
C ALA A 56 -7.23 0.28 19.92
N TYR A 57 -6.05 0.87 20.09
CA TYR A 57 -4.98 0.85 19.08
C TYR A 57 -4.44 -0.55 18.83
N PHE A 58 -4.29 -1.34 19.91
CA PHE A 58 -3.91 -2.73 19.79
C PHE A 58 -5.02 -3.55 19.12
N ASP A 59 -6.28 -3.30 19.46
CA ASP A 59 -7.42 -3.96 18.83
C ASP A 59 -7.52 -3.65 17.34
N VAL A 60 -7.29 -2.40 16.92
CA VAL A 60 -7.23 -2.03 15.51
C VAL A 60 -6.04 -2.68 14.80
N LEU A 61 -4.89 -2.85 15.46
CA LEU A 61 -3.76 -3.57 14.90
C LEU A 61 -4.10 -5.04 14.65
N LEU A 62 -4.76 -5.70 15.61
CA LEU A 62 -5.23 -7.08 15.44
C LEU A 62 -6.27 -7.19 14.32
N LEU A 63 -7.25 -6.29 14.29
CA LEU A 63 -8.25 -6.22 13.22
C LEU A 63 -7.58 -6.04 11.86
N GLY A 64 -6.60 -5.15 11.75
CA GLY A 64 -5.86 -4.90 10.51
C GLY A 64 -5.14 -6.14 9.99
N GLN A 65 -4.50 -6.90 10.86
CA GLN A 65 -3.88 -8.17 10.51
C GLN A 65 -4.90 -9.21 10.06
N ILE A 66 -5.98 -9.38 10.82
CA ILE A 66 -7.00 -10.40 10.56
C ILE A 66 -7.72 -10.10 9.24
N VAL A 67 -8.09 -8.84 9.00
CA VAL A 67 -8.70 -8.37 7.74
C VAL A 67 -7.76 -8.59 6.56
N TYR A 68 -6.49 -8.21 6.69
CA TYR A 68 -5.49 -8.44 5.64
C TYR A 68 -5.34 -9.93 5.30
N SER A 69 -5.24 -10.77 6.30
CA SER A 69 -5.09 -12.22 6.11
C SER A 69 -6.35 -12.85 5.52
N THR A 70 -7.53 -12.42 5.95
CA THR A 70 -8.84 -12.83 5.40
C THR A 70 -8.95 -12.46 3.92
N ASP A 71 -8.61 -11.22 3.55
CA ASP A 71 -8.59 -10.77 2.16
C ASP A 71 -7.68 -11.66 1.29
N ARG A 72 -6.53 -12.09 1.84
CA ARG A 72 -5.55 -12.92 1.16
C ARG A 72 -5.98 -14.37 0.93
N ILE A 73 -6.70 -15.01 1.85
CA ILE A 73 -7.13 -16.40 1.71
C ILE A 73 -8.36 -16.59 0.83
N LEU A 74 -9.18 -15.55 0.69
CA LEU A 74 -10.41 -15.58 -0.08
C LEU A 74 -10.17 -15.04 -1.50
N ASN A 75 -9.78 -15.89 -2.43
CA ASN A 75 -9.55 -15.46 -3.83
C ASN A 75 -10.86 -14.97 -4.46
N ARG A 76 -10.86 -13.78 -5.08
CA ARG A 76 -12.06 -13.16 -5.66
C ARG A 76 -12.74 -14.01 -6.72
N LEU A 77 -11.96 -14.64 -7.61
CA LEU A 77 -12.51 -15.51 -8.65
C LEU A 77 -13.24 -16.72 -8.10
N ALA A 78 -12.90 -17.17 -6.89
CA ALA A 78 -13.51 -18.32 -6.26
C ALA A 78 -14.68 -17.96 -5.35
N PHE A 79 -14.64 -16.80 -4.69
CA PHE A 79 -15.57 -16.41 -3.62
C PHE A 79 -16.52 -15.26 -3.99
N SER A 80 -16.58 -14.84 -5.24
CA SER A 80 -17.56 -13.86 -5.73
C SER A 80 -18.35 -14.41 -6.91
N ASP A 81 -19.57 -13.94 -7.06
CA ASP A 81 -20.46 -14.34 -8.16
C ASP A 81 -20.06 -13.65 -9.48
N ASP A 82 -19.48 -12.45 -9.40
CA ASP A 82 -19.07 -11.62 -10.54
C ASP A 82 -17.55 -11.59 -10.79
N GLY A 83 -16.77 -12.31 -9.98
CA GLY A 83 -15.31 -12.29 -10.00
C GLY A 83 -14.68 -11.08 -9.28
N TRP A 84 -15.49 -10.20 -8.65
CA TRP A 84 -15.03 -8.92 -8.10
C TRP A 84 -15.43 -8.66 -6.66
N CYS A 85 -16.74 -8.70 -6.36
CA CYS A 85 -17.28 -8.35 -5.06
C CYS A 85 -17.58 -9.62 -4.27
N ARG A 86 -16.92 -9.78 -3.13
CA ARG A 86 -17.18 -10.88 -2.20
C ARG A 86 -18.10 -10.40 -1.09
N ASN A 87 -18.97 -11.29 -0.60
CA ASN A 87 -19.68 -11.11 0.66
C ASN A 87 -18.89 -11.83 1.74
N ILE A 88 -18.28 -11.10 2.68
CA ILE A 88 -17.36 -11.63 3.70
C ILE A 88 -17.97 -11.43 5.09
N GLU A 89 -18.30 -12.52 5.74
CA GLU A 89 -18.68 -12.55 7.15
C GLU A 89 -17.46 -12.94 7.97
N LEU A 90 -16.86 -11.98 8.67
CA LEU A 90 -15.71 -12.17 9.55
C LEU A 90 -16.19 -12.20 11.00
N ASN A 91 -16.25 -13.38 11.59
CA ASN A 91 -16.84 -13.59 12.90
C ASN A 91 -15.79 -13.78 13.98
N ASP A 92 -16.15 -13.36 15.18
CA ASP A 92 -15.43 -13.60 16.43
C ASP A 92 -13.99 -13.06 16.40
N VAL A 93 -13.81 -11.85 15.82
CA VAL A 93 -12.51 -11.18 15.86
C VAL A 93 -12.14 -10.90 17.32
N PRO A 94 -11.06 -11.51 17.85
CA PRO A 94 -10.69 -11.35 19.25
C PRO A 94 -10.05 -9.96 19.46
N VAL A 95 -10.65 -9.19 20.36
CA VAL A 95 -10.21 -7.86 20.77
C VAL A 95 -10.39 -7.67 22.27
N VAL A 96 -9.62 -6.76 22.87
CA VAL A 96 -9.71 -6.47 24.31
C VAL A 96 -10.93 -5.62 24.65
N ASN A 97 -11.37 -4.76 23.71
CA ASN A 97 -12.49 -3.85 23.93
C ASN A 97 -13.71 -4.23 23.06
N ALA A 98 -14.14 -5.51 23.15
CA ALA A 98 -15.14 -6.09 22.24
C ALA A 98 -16.49 -5.35 22.25
N ASP A 99 -16.98 -4.91 23.40
CA ASP A 99 -18.26 -4.18 23.50
C ASP A 99 -18.21 -2.86 22.73
N LEU A 100 -17.10 -2.09 22.85
CA LEU A 100 -16.87 -0.85 22.11
C LEU A 100 -16.82 -1.10 20.60
N PHE A 101 -16.09 -2.12 20.16
CA PHE A 101 -15.97 -2.45 18.75
C PHE A 101 -17.29 -3.00 18.16
N ASN A 102 -18.07 -3.78 18.91
CA ASN A 102 -19.38 -4.24 18.47
C ASN A 102 -20.40 -3.08 18.39
N LEU A 103 -20.32 -2.10 19.27
CA LEU A 103 -21.16 -0.89 19.22
C LEU A 103 -20.93 -0.11 17.91
N HIS A 104 -19.68 -0.02 17.45
CA HIS A 104 -19.26 0.74 16.28
C HIS A 104 -18.89 -0.15 15.06
N ARG A 105 -19.35 -1.41 15.04
CA ARG A 105 -19.04 -2.36 13.97
C ARG A 105 -19.46 -1.91 12.57
N GLN A 106 -20.55 -1.11 12.49
CA GLN A 106 -21.09 -0.67 11.20
C GLN A 106 -20.16 0.30 10.49
N GLU A 107 -19.47 1.15 11.23
CA GLU A 107 -18.47 2.07 10.68
C GLU A 107 -17.27 1.30 10.12
N PHE A 108 -16.80 0.27 10.82
CA PHE A 108 -15.75 -0.62 10.30
C PHE A 108 -16.22 -1.39 9.06
N ASN A 109 -17.45 -1.93 9.05
CA ASN A 109 -18.03 -2.60 7.89
C ASN A 109 -18.06 -1.67 6.68
N THR A 110 -18.49 -0.44 6.87
CA THR A 110 -18.56 0.58 5.79
C THR A 110 -17.17 0.94 5.27
N ALA A 111 -16.23 1.19 6.17
CA ALA A 111 -14.85 1.56 5.82
C ALA A 111 -14.14 0.41 5.06
N LEU A 112 -14.23 -0.81 5.55
CA LEU A 112 -13.61 -1.98 4.93
C LEU A 112 -14.26 -2.30 3.58
N SER A 113 -15.60 -2.17 3.48
CA SER A 113 -16.33 -2.41 2.24
C SER A 113 -15.94 -1.41 1.16
N TYR A 114 -15.85 -0.13 1.50
CA TYR A 114 -15.41 0.89 0.55
C TYR A 114 -13.95 0.67 0.13
N LEU A 115 -13.06 0.42 1.09
CA LEU A 115 -11.62 0.21 0.86
C LEU A 115 -11.37 -0.95 -0.11
N THR A 116 -12.04 -2.08 0.09
CA THR A 116 -11.73 -3.32 -0.63
C THR A 116 -12.61 -3.55 -1.86
N GLY A 117 -13.76 -2.89 -1.92
CA GLY A 117 -14.81 -3.16 -2.90
C GLY A 117 -15.52 -4.50 -2.68
N ASP A 118 -15.51 -5.01 -1.45
CA ASP A 118 -16.26 -6.18 -1.00
C ASP A 118 -17.35 -5.75 0.00
N ASN A 119 -18.26 -6.62 0.32
CA ASN A 119 -19.24 -6.42 1.40
C ASN A 119 -18.73 -7.11 2.67
N TRP A 120 -18.32 -6.33 3.65
CA TRP A 120 -17.83 -6.84 4.93
C TRP A 120 -18.90 -6.76 6.01
N THR A 121 -18.99 -7.83 6.79
CA THR A 121 -19.70 -7.88 8.07
C THR A 121 -18.76 -8.45 9.11
N VAL A 122 -18.42 -7.66 10.13
CA VAL A 122 -17.46 -8.03 11.16
C VAL A 122 -18.16 -8.11 12.51
N SER A 123 -17.84 -9.13 13.31
CA SER A 123 -18.23 -9.23 14.72
C SER A 123 -17.00 -9.48 15.60
N PHE A 124 -17.08 -9.01 16.84
CA PHE A 124 -15.95 -9.04 17.76
C PHE A 124 -16.27 -9.88 19.00
N THR A 125 -15.25 -10.57 19.51
CA THR A 125 -15.34 -11.35 20.74
C THR A 125 -14.30 -10.88 21.74
N GLN A 126 -14.64 -10.95 23.04
CA GLN A 126 -13.77 -10.52 24.13
C GLN A 126 -12.57 -11.44 24.26
N MET A 127 -11.36 -10.86 24.32
CA MET A 127 -10.15 -11.53 24.76
C MET A 127 -9.54 -10.81 25.96
N PRO A 128 -8.81 -11.52 26.84
CA PRO A 128 -8.09 -10.85 27.92
C PRO A 128 -6.94 -9.98 27.35
N PRO A 129 -6.54 -8.91 28.07
CA PRO A 129 -5.30 -8.23 27.77
C PRO A 129 -4.13 -9.21 27.74
N LEU A 130 -3.22 -9.04 26.79
CA LEU A 130 -2.05 -9.91 26.67
C LEU A 130 -0.92 -9.37 27.52
N GLU A 131 -0.34 -10.25 28.35
CA GLU A 131 0.89 -9.96 29.06
C GLU A 131 2.07 -10.35 28.21
N TYR A 132 2.98 -9.43 28.00
CA TYR A 132 4.19 -9.65 27.21
C TYR A 132 5.41 -9.14 27.98
N THR A 133 6.39 -10.00 28.20
CA THR A 133 7.65 -9.65 28.86
C THR A 133 8.79 -9.84 27.87
N PRO A 134 9.52 -8.79 27.48
CA PRO A 134 10.61 -8.90 26.54
C PRO A 134 11.83 -9.58 27.17
N GLU A 135 12.61 -10.31 26.36
CA GLU A 135 13.92 -10.83 26.77
C GLU A 135 14.98 -9.73 26.84
N ILE A 136 14.83 -8.67 26.03
CA ILE A 136 15.74 -7.53 25.96
C ILE A 136 14.85 -6.27 25.89
N GLU A 137 15.06 -5.34 26.81
CA GLU A 137 14.38 -4.05 26.80
C GLU A 137 15.18 -3.04 25.97
N HIS A 138 14.63 -2.63 24.82
CA HIS A 138 15.08 -1.44 24.14
C HIS A 138 14.26 -0.26 24.66
N HIS A 139 14.91 0.73 25.22
CA HIS A 139 14.24 1.93 25.72
C HIS A 139 14.15 2.97 24.61
N TYR A 140 12.97 3.09 24.03
CA TYR A 140 12.67 4.18 23.11
C TYR A 140 12.19 5.40 23.90
N ASN A 141 12.85 6.54 23.72
CA ASN A 141 12.39 7.81 24.25
C ASN A 141 11.39 8.44 23.26
N ALA A 142 10.10 8.45 23.63
CA ALA A 142 9.04 8.97 22.78
C ALA A 142 9.24 10.47 22.42
N ASP A 143 9.85 11.25 23.30
CA ASP A 143 10.09 12.69 23.09
C ASP A 143 11.11 12.99 21.98
N GLU A 144 11.87 11.98 21.53
CA GLU A 144 12.79 12.16 20.42
C GLU A 144 12.09 12.18 19.06
N TYR A 145 10.85 11.69 18.97
CA TYR A 145 10.15 11.56 17.70
C TYR A 145 9.23 12.75 17.42
N GLU A 146 9.42 13.35 16.25
CA GLU A 146 8.60 14.46 15.76
C GLU A 146 7.57 14.00 14.74
N TYR A 147 7.93 13.00 13.92
CA TYR A 147 7.07 12.44 12.89
C TYR A 147 6.97 10.91 12.98
N VAL A 148 5.78 10.41 12.68
CA VAL A 148 5.56 8.99 12.36
C VAL A 148 5.18 8.90 10.89
N SER A 149 5.92 8.13 10.10
CA SER A 149 5.66 7.99 8.66
C SER A 149 5.63 6.53 8.25
N LEU A 150 4.65 6.17 7.42
CA LEU A 150 4.59 4.86 6.82
C LEU A 150 5.65 4.75 5.71
N PHE A 151 6.42 3.65 5.73
CA PHE A 151 7.51 3.43 4.80
C PHE A 151 7.39 2.08 4.08
N SER A 152 6.95 2.10 2.83
CA SER A 152 6.74 0.90 2.02
C SER A 152 7.99 0.46 1.23
N GLY A 153 9.03 1.29 1.14
CA GLY A 153 10.16 1.12 0.23
C GLY A 153 9.87 1.55 -1.22
N GLY A 154 8.71 2.15 -1.46
CA GLY A 154 8.34 2.79 -2.73
C GLY A 154 8.88 4.21 -2.86
N LEU A 155 8.81 4.77 -4.08
CA LEU A 155 9.33 6.11 -4.35
C LEU A 155 8.61 7.20 -3.54
N ASP A 156 7.29 7.11 -3.36
CA ASP A 156 6.52 8.11 -2.61
C ASP A 156 6.91 8.13 -1.13
N SER A 157 7.02 6.95 -0.51
CA SER A 157 7.46 6.85 0.88
C SER A 157 8.92 7.28 1.07
N LEU A 158 9.75 7.09 0.06
CA LEU A 158 11.13 7.60 0.06
C LEU A 158 11.16 9.13 0.00
N ILE A 159 10.40 9.75 -0.91
CA ILE A 159 10.30 11.22 -1.00
C ILE A 159 9.76 11.79 0.32
N GLY A 160 8.69 11.21 0.87
CA GLY A 160 8.13 11.63 2.15
C GLY A 160 9.14 11.53 3.30
N PHE A 161 9.98 10.50 3.31
CA PHE A 161 11.07 10.38 4.27
C PHE A 161 12.14 11.47 4.10
N ILE A 162 12.60 11.72 2.87
CA ILE A 162 13.60 12.77 2.58
C ILE A 162 13.08 14.16 3.00
N ASP A 163 11.84 14.49 2.62
CA ASP A 163 11.22 15.76 2.97
C ASP A 163 11.14 15.94 4.49
N LYS A 164 10.61 14.94 5.20
CA LYS A 164 10.46 15.03 6.66
C LYS A 164 11.80 14.98 7.41
N ALA A 165 12.80 14.28 6.89
CA ALA A 165 14.16 14.31 7.44
C ALA A 165 14.84 15.67 7.28
N SER A 166 14.43 16.45 6.27
CA SER A 166 14.87 17.83 6.07
C SER A 166 14.18 18.83 7.03
N ASP A 167 12.90 18.56 7.37
CA ASP A 167 12.07 19.44 8.19
C ASP A 167 12.26 19.26 9.70
N LEU A 168 13.05 18.26 10.14
CA LEU A 168 13.25 17.93 11.56
C LEU A 168 13.90 19.06 12.35
N HIS A 169 13.36 19.33 13.54
CA HIS A 169 14.04 20.13 14.54
C HIS A 169 15.29 19.41 15.08
N ALA A 170 16.26 20.21 15.59
CA ALA A 170 17.50 19.67 16.11
C ALA A 170 17.26 18.62 17.22
N GLY A 171 17.89 17.46 17.10
CA GLY A 171 17.77 16.36 18.04
C GLY A 171 16.51 15.51 17.92
N LYS A 172 15.63 15.81 16.96
CA LYS A 172 14.42 15.04 16.68
C LYS A 172 14.64 13.98 15.61
N LYS A 173 13.76 12.98 15.59
CA LYS A 173 13.78 11.83 14.68
C LYS A 173 12.43 11.59 14.04
N ILE A 174 12.45 10.89 12.91
CA ILE A 174 11.28 10.27 12.29
C ILE A 174 11.20 8.82 12.72
N LEU A 175 10.02 8.37 13.10
CA LEU A 175 9.71 6.95 13.21
C LEU A 175 9.19 6.45 11.87
N LEU A 176 9.92 5.57 11.20
CA LEU A 176 9.51 4.91 9.96
C LEU A 176 8.90 3.55 10.28
N VAL A 177 7.62 3.38 9.99
CA VAL A 177 6.88 2.13 10.21
C VAL A 177 6.73 1.38 8.91
N SER A 178 7.21 0.15 8.86
CA SER A 178 7.28 -0.68 7.64
C SER A 178 6.62 -2.03 7.84
N HIS A 179 5.87 -2.46 6.82
CA HIS A 179 5.28 -3.79 6.73
C HIS A 179 5.91 -4.58 5.59
N TYR A 180 6.08 -5.89 5.78
CA TYR A 180 6.37 -6.83 4.71
C TYR A 180 5.68 -8.18 4.95
N ASP A 181 5.19 -8.79 3.88
CA ASP A 181 4.66 -10.15 3.86
C ASP A 181 5.66 -11.10 3.19
N MET A 182 6.34 -10.61 2.15
CA MET A 182 7.32 -11.37 1.37
C MET A 182 8.74 -10.85 1.61
N GLY A 183 9.72 -11.77 1.68
CA GLY A 183 11.13 -11.42 1.88
C GLY A 183 11.69 -10.41 0.86
N LYS A 184 11.17 -10.39 -0.36
CA LYS A 184 11.58 -9.42 -1.39
C LYS A 184 11.22 -7.97 -1.03
N GLU A 185 10.10 -7.76 -0.36
CA GLU A 185 9.70 -6.43 0.12
C GLU A 185 10.63 -5.96 1.23
N SER A 186 10.98 -6.86 2.16
CA SER A 186 11.97 -6.60 3.21
C SER A 186 13.32 -6.20 2.62
N MET A 187 13.79 -6.94 1.61
CA MET A 187 15.07 -6.65 0.94
C MET A 187 15.09 -5.29 0.24
N ASP A 188 13.96 -4.86 -0.36
CA ASP A 188 13.86 -3.55 -1.01
C ASP A 188 13.95 -2.43 0.03
N GLN A 189 13.30 -2.58 1.19
CA GLN A 189 13.38 -1.64 2.31
C GLN A 189 14.80 -1.59 2.90
N GLU A 190 15.42 -2.74 3.12
CA GLU A 190 16.76 -2.84 3.70
C GLU A 190 17.84 -2.20 2.83
N ARG A 191 17.76 -2.33 1.51
CA ARG A 191 18.68 -1.66 0.59
C ARG A 191 18.65 -0.14 0.75
N ILE A 192 17.46 0.43 0.93
CA ILE A 192 17.32 1.87 1.16
C ILE A 192 17.90 2.22 2.52
N PHE A 193 17.54 1.52 3.59
CA PHE A 193 18.05 1.80 4.94
C PHE A 193 19.57 1.64 5.04
N HIS A 194 20.14 0.63 4.39
CA HIS A 194 21.59 0.45 4.34
C HIS A 194 22.28 1.65 3.66
N SER A 195 21.72 2.15 2.56
CA SER A 195 22.25 3.34 1.88
C SER A 195 22.04 4.61 2.70
N CYS A 196 20.91 4.75 3.42
CA CYS A 196 20.66 5.87 4.34
C CYS A 196 21.66 5.87 5.51
N ALA A 197 21.98 4.71 6.07
CA ALA A 197 22.95 4.60 7.17
C ALA A 197 24.37 5.03 6.79
N ALA A 198 24.71 4.94 5.51
CA ALA A 198 25.98 5.41 4.96
C ALA A 198 25.97 6.90 4.55
N ASN A 199 24.84 7.59 4.67
CA ASN A 199 24.68 8.98 4.23
C ASN A 199 24.50 9.92 5.42
N GLU A 200 25.40 10.91 5.53
CA GLU A 200 25.42 11.89 6.63
C GLU A 200 24.11 12.65 6.80
N PHE A 201 23.35 12.88 5.72
CA PHE A 201 22.06 13.54 5.79
C PHE A 201 21.08 12.85 6.73
N PHE A 202 21.13 11.53 6.85
CA PHE A 202 20.21 10.75 7.67
C PHE A 202 20.77 10.40 9.05
N ASN A 203 22.00 10.80 9.35
CA ASN A 203 22.65 10.45 10.61
C ASN A 203 21.84 10.94 11.83
N GLY A 204 21.39 10.01 12.68
CA GLY A 204 20.61 10.29 13.87
C GLY A 204 19.17 10.78 13.63
N LYS A 205 18.69 10.83 12.37
CA LYS A 205 17.39 11.42 12.03
C LYS A 205 16.23 10.44 11.97
N TYR A 206 16.45 9.14 12.05
CA TYR A 206 15.34 8.18 11.97
C TYR A 206 15.55 6.93 12.82
N THR A 207 14.43 6.30 13.13
CA THR A 207 14.35 4.93 13.63
C THR A 207 13.39 4.18 12.71
N SER A 208 13.72 2.94 12.35
CA SER A 208 12.84 2.11 11.53
C SER A 208 12.30 0.94 12.35
N ILE A 209 10.98 0.77 12.34
CA ILE A 209 10.29 -0.41 12.87
C ILE A 209 9.73 -1.18 11.68
N LYS A 210 10.09 -2.46 11.58
CA LYS A 210 9.69 -3.31 10.48
C LYS A 210 9.08 -4.60 11.01
N ALA A 211 7.81 -4.86 10.67
CA ALA A 211 7.10 -6.05 11.13
C ALA A 211 6.69 -6.95 9.95
N LYS A 212 6.88 -8.25 10.14
CA LYS A 212 6.41 -9.27 9.21
C LYS A 212 5.00 -9.70 9.61
N ILE A 213 4.02 -9.29 8.83
CA ILE A 213 2.62 -9.62 9.07
C ILE A 213 2.02 -10.26 7.82
N GLY A 214 1.43 -11.43 7.99
CA GLY A 214 0.85 -12.19 6.88
C GLY A 214 0.34 -13.55 7.34
N MET A 215 0.50 -14.57 6.49
CA MET A 215 0.09 -15.94 6.81
C MET A 215 1.32 -16.82 6.98
N LYS A 216 1.32 -17.64 8.03
CA LYS A 216 2.42 -18.58 8.33
C LYS A 216 2.26 -19.90 7.58
N ASN A 217 1.09 -20.50 7.69
CA ASN A 217 0.73 -21.75 7.03
C ASN A 217 -0.76 -21.73 6.68
N CYS A 218 -1.09 -22.15 5.46
CA CYS A 218 -2.44 -22.53 5.10
C CYS A 218 -2.46 -24.04 4.98
N ILE A 219 -3.16 -24.75 5.86
CA ILE A 219 -3.29 -26.19 5.77
C ILE A 219 -4.15 -26.48 4.54
N LYS A 220 -3.61 -27.30 3.65
CA LYS A 220 -4.22 -27.58 2.35
C LYS A 220 -4.22 -29.04 2.04
N GLU A 221 -5.40 -29.54 1.81
CA GLU A 221 -5.59 -30.70 0.97
C GLU A 221 -5.60 -30.34 -0.52
N ARG A 222 -5.82 -29.06 -0.87
CA ARG A 222 -5.83 -28.52 -2.24
C ARG A 222 -5.10 -27.18 -2.32
N LYS A 223 -4.55 -26.87 -3.52
CA LYS A 223 -3.87 -25.59 -3.82
C LYS A 223 -4.89 -24.43 -3.87
N VAL A 224 -5.18 -23.82 -2.74
CA VAL A 224 -5.93 -22.57 -2.72
C VAL A 224 -5.07 -21.47 -3.36
N LYS A 225 -5.59 -20.78 -4.36
CA LYS A 225 -4.95 -19.60 -4.93
C LYS A 225 -5.22 -18.43 -3.99
N TYR A 226 -4.18 -17.78 -3.54
CA TYR A 226 -4.30 -16.55 -2.75
C TYR A 226 -4.79 -15.37 -3.59
N GLU A 227 -5.52 -14.46 -2.94
CA GLU A 227 -5.83 -13.16 -3.54
C GLU A 227 -4.55 -12.32 -3.67
N ASN A 228 -4.39 -11.68 -4.82
CA ASN A 228 -3.17 -10.93 -5.17
C ASN A 228 -3.39 -9.42 -5.29
N THR A 229 -4.59 -8.91 -5.01
CA THR A 229 -4.89 -7.49 -5.15
C THR A 229 -4.48 -6.65 -3.93
N PHE A 230 -4.28 -7.27 -2.75
CA PHE A 230 -3.81 -6.64 -1.52
C PHE A 230 -4.61 -5.38 -1.10
N ARG A 231 -5.93 -5.34 -1.36
CA ARG A 231 -6.73 -4.13 -1.19
C ARG A 231 -6.86 -3.68 0.26
N SER A 232 -6.90 -4.61 1.21
CA SER A 232 -6.97 -4.33 2.64
C SER A 232 -5.63 -3.99 3.29
N ARG A 233 -4.52 -4.11 2.58
CA ARG A 233 -3.17 -3.94 3.13
C ARG A 233 -2.94 -2.55 3.73
N SER A 234 -3.53 -1.50 3.16
CA SER A 234 -3.39 -0.15 3.68
C SER A 234 -3.99 0.02 5.07
N PHE A 235 -5.12 -0.63 5.36
CA PHE A 235 -5.71 -0.60 6.70
C PHE A 235 -4.76 -1.19 7.75
N LEU A 236 -4.08 -2.29 7.44
CA LEU A 236 -3.03 -2.84 8.31
C LEU A 236 -1.88 -1.83 8.50
N PHE A 237 -1.42 -1.19 7.42
CA PHE A 237 -0.36 -0.18 7.51
C PHE A 237 -0.75 1.00 8.40
N PHE A 238 -1.97 1.50 8.26
CA PHE A 238 -2.51 2.57 9.10
C PHE A 238 -2.56 2.15 10.57
N ALA A 239 -3.06 0.93 10.83
CA ALA A 239 -3.12 0.39 12.19
C ALA A 239 -1.73 0.28 12.83
N MET A 240 -0.70 -0.16 12.09
CA MET A 240 0.68 -0.19 12.59
C MET A 240 1.22 1.19 12.91
N GLY A 241 1.01 2.17 12.02
CA GLY A 241 1.44 3.56 12.25
C GLY A 241 0.76 4.19 13.46
N LEU A 242 -0.57 4.02 13.57
CA LEU A 242 -1.37 4.52 14.68
C LEU A 242 -0.97 3.88 16.02
N TYR A 243 -0.71 2.59 16.02
CA TYR A 243 -0.25 1.87 17.20
C TYR A 243 1.08 2.40 17.74
N CYS A 244 1.99 2.78 16.84
CA CYS A 244 3.24 3.44 17.22
C CYS A 244 3.02 4.92 17.62
N ALA A 245 2.18 5.64 16.89
CA ALA A 245 1.92 7.07 17.13
C ALA A 245 1.35 7.35 18.53
N LYS A 246 0.48 6.46 19.03
CA LYS A 246 -0.07 6.52 20.40
C LYS A 246 1.01 6.70 21.47
N ARG A 247 2.15 6.00 21.33
CA ARG A 247 3.26 6.07 22.30
C ARG A 247 3.89 7.45 22.39
N ILE A 248 3.89 8.19 21.27
CA ILE A 248 4.44 9.54 21.20
C ILE A 248 3.44 10.55 21.78
N SER A 249 2.22 10.54 21.25
CA SER A 249 1.13 11.43 21.72
C SER A 249 -0.21 10.94 21.21
N ALA A 250 -1.28 11.23 21.96
CA ALA A 250 -2.66 10.93 21.55
C ALA A 250 -3.12 11.74 20.31
N THR A 251 -2.36 12.76 19.91
CA THR A 251 -2.63 13.60 18.72
C THR A 251 -1.51 13.53 17.69
N GLN A 252 -0.55 12.61 17.84
CA GLN A 252 0.52 12.43 16.87
C GLN A 252 -0.04 12.02 15.53
N GLU A 253 0.22 12.81 14.49
CA GLU A 253 -0.16 12.48 13.12
C GLU A 253 0.66 11.30 12.55
N VAL A 254 0.01 10.46 11.75
CA VAL A 254 0.67 9.42 10.97
C VAL A 254 0.69 9.86 9.51
N ILE A 255 1.89 10.08 9.00
CA ILE A 255 2.11 10.50 7.63
C ILE A 255 2.01 9.28 6.70
N VAL A 256 1.17 9.40 5.69
CA VAL A 256 0.93 8.40 4.64
C VAL A 256 1.38 8.98 3.30
N PRO A 257 2.67 8.87 2.92
CA PRO A 257 3.17 9.51 1.72
C PRO A 257 2.70 8.74 0.47
N GLU A 258 1.73 9.29 -0.23
CA GLU A 258 1.22 8.74 -1.50
C GLU A 258 0.85 9.88 -2.44
N ASN A 259 1.23 9.79 -3.71
CA ASN A 259 0.84 10.80 -4.69
C ASN A 259 -0.67 10.75 -4.95
N GLY A 260 -1.27 11.90 -5.19
CA GLY A 260 -2.71 12.05 -5.38
C GLY A 260 -3.24 11.30 -6.62
N THR A 261 -2.44 11.12 -7.67
CA THR A 261 -2.86 10.37 -8.87
C THR A 261 -3.15 8.91 -8.55
N ILE A 262 -2.32 8.27 -7.69
CA ILE A 262 -2.55 6.90 -7.22
C ILE A 262 -3.63 6.88 -6.15
N SER A 263 -3.70 7.89 -5.28
CA SER A 263 -4.77 8.00 -4.28
C SER A 263 -6.15 8.00 -4.91
N ILE A 264 -6.36 8.82 -5.93
CA ILE A 264 -7.62 8.85 -6.70
C ILE A 264 -7.77 7.60 -7.58
N ASN A 265 -6.68 7.13 -8.19
CA ASN A 265 -6.64 5.95 -9.04
C ASN A 265 -7.81 5.85 -10.03
N ILE A 266 -8.05 6.93 -10.78
CA ILE A 266 -9.17 7.03 -11.70
C ILE A 266 -9.21 5.83 -12.67
N PRO A 267 -10.38 5.20 -12.90
CA PRO A 267 -10.49 4.05 -13.77
C PRO A 267 -10.24 4.42 -15.23
N LEU A 268 -9.25 3.78 -15.88
CA LEU A 268 -8.90 4.03 -17.28
C LEU A 268 -9.99 3.61 -18.29
N CYS A 269 -10.98 2.87 -17.85
CA CYS A 269 -12.15 2.50 -18.65
C CYS A 269 -13.32 2.10 -17.73
N LYS A 270 -14.56 2.18 -18.26
CA LYS A 270 -15.78 1.90 -17.50
C LYS A 270 -15.81 0.50 -16.86
N SER A 271 -15.23 -0.51 -17.53
CA SER A 271 -15.17 -1.88 -17.00
C SER A 271 -14.16 -2.05 -15.83
N ARG A 272 -13.39 -1.01 -15.51
CA ARG A 272 -12.44 -1.02 -14.38
C ARG A 272 -12.93 -0.25 -13.16
N ARG A 273 -14.13 0.34 -13.19
CA ARG A 273 -14.67 1.14 -12.09
C ARG A 273 -14.66 0.43 -10.73
N SER A 274 -14.96 -0.86 -10.70
CA SER A 274 -14.98 -1.63 -9.44
C SER A 274 -13.81 -2.61 -9.30
N SER A 275 -13.08 -2.84 -10.37
CA SER A 275 -12.22 -4.03 -10.47
C SER A 275 -10.74 -3.80 -10.27
N CYS A 276 -10.24 -2.60 -10.52
CA CYS A 276 -8.80 -2.32 -10.53
C CYS A 276 -8.40 -1.16 -9.63
N SER A 277 -9.36 -0.54 -8.96
CA SER A 277 -9.11 0.58 -8.07
C SER A 277 -8.71 0.07 -6.70
N THR A 278 -7.42 0.15 -6.36
CA THR A 278 -7.02 0.11 -4.96
C THR A 278 -7.38 1.48 -4.37
N ARG A 279 -8.24 1.51 -3.38
CA ARG A 279 -8.67 2.74 -2.69
C ARG A 279 -7.84 3.02 -1.45
N THR A 280 -6.56 2.67 -1.49
CA THR A 280 -5.64 2.68 -0.32
C THR A 280 -5.66 4.00 0.43
N THR A 281 -5.44 5.09 -0.28
CA THR A 281 -5.38 6.46 0.26
C THR A 281 -6.42 7.36 -0.39
N HIS A 282 -7.44 6.75 -1.00
CA HIS A 282 -8.56 7.51 -1.59
C HIS A 282 -9.22 8.38 -0.51
N PRO A 283 -9.52 9.66 -0.75
CA PRO A 283 -10.03 10.59 0.27
C PRO A 283 -11.24 10.04 1.02
N VAL A 284 -12.19 9.45 0.30
CA VAL A 284 -13.39 8.84 0.92
C VAL A 284 -13.01 7.65 1.80
N SER A 285 -12.07 6.81 1.36
CA SER A 285 -11.58 5.67 2.17
C SER A 285 -10.93 6.15 3.47
N MET A 286 -10.06 7.15 3.37
CA MET A 286 -9.39 7.77 4.53
C MET A 286 -10.41 8.35 5.50
N LYS A 287 -11.39 9.11 5.00
CA LYS A 287 -12.47 9.70 5.82
C LYS A 287 -13.30 8.64 6.55
N LEU A 288 -13.68 7.55 5.87
CA LEU A 288 -14.46 6.46 6.47
C LEU A 288 -13.65 5.71 7.53
N ILE A 289 -12.37 5.43 7.26
CA ILE A 289 -11.46 4.78 8.21
C ILE A 289 -11.28 5.66 9.45
N MET A 290 -10.96 6.94 9.26
CA MET A 290 -10.76 7.87 10.39
C MET A 290 -12.02 7.98 11.25
N ARG A 291 -13.21 8.06 10.64
CA ARG A 291 -14.47 8.07 11.39
C ARG A 291 -14.67 6.80 12.23
N ALA A 292 -14.35 5.62 11.68
CA ALA A 292 -14.44 4.38 12.43
C ALA A 292 -13.45 4.35 13.62
N LEU A 293 -12.26 4.89 13.42
CA LEU A 293 -11.21 5.00 14.44
C LEU A 293 -11.59 5.98 15.56
N GLU A 294 -12.11 7.16 15.22
CA GLU A 294 -12.58 8.17 16.16
C GLU A 294 -13.66 7.61 17.09
N ASN A 295 -14.58 6.81 16.56
CA ASN A 295 -15.67 6.19 17.33
C ASN A 295 -15.16 5.20 18.40
N VAL A 296 -13.97 4.64 18.23
CA VAL A 296 -13.32 3.79 19.23
C VAL A 296 -12.22 4.53 20.02
N GLY A 297 -12.21 5.85 19.97
CA GLY A 297 -11.33 6.70 20.79
C GLY A 297 -9.92 6.89 20.22
N ILE A 298 -9.69 6.62 18.94
CA ILE A 298 -8.42 6.87 18.25
C ILE A 298 -8.51 8.18 17.49
N ASN A 299 -7.83 9.22 18.01
CA ASN A 299 -7.89 10.58 17.48
C ASN A 299 -6.64 11.01 16.70
N ASN A 300 -5.66 10.12 16.54
CA ASN A 300 -4.49 10.39 15.71
C ASN A 300 -4.88 10.48 14.24
N ALA A 301 -4.56 11.58 13.58
CA ALA A 301 -4.90 11.78 12.18
C ALA A 301 -3.98 11.00 11.23
N LEU A 302 -4.56 10.46 10.17
CA LEU A 302 -3.84 9.91 9.01
C LEU A 302 -3.71 11.02 7.96
N ILE A 303 -2.50 11.49 7.68
CA ILE A 303 -2.26 12.65 6.81
C ILE A 303 -1.49 12.23 5.57
N ASN A 304 -2.05 12.53 4.40
CA ASN A 304 -1.32 12.46 3.14
C ASN A 304 -0.92 13.86 2.67
N PRO A 305 0.35 14.29 2.83
CA PRO A 305 0.77 15.64 2.44
C PRO A 305 0.84 15.85 0.92
N TYR A 306 0.69 14.79 0.13
CA TYR A 306 0.83 14.81 -1.32
C TYR A 306 -0.47 14.53 -2.08
N HIS A 307 -1.63 14.61 -1.40
CA HIS A 307 -2.91 14.21 -1.97
C HIS A 307 -3.35 15.04 -3.20
N PHE A 308 -2.80 16.25 -3.40
CA PHE A 308 -3.00 17.06 -4.60
C PHE A 308 -1.77 17.15 -5.51
N LYS A 309 -0.75 16.30 -5.30
CA LYS A 309 0.45 16.25 -6.14
C LYS A 309 0.49 14.99 -6.98
N SER A 310 0.90 15.10 -8.24
CA SER A 310 1.30 13.93 -9.03
C SER A 310 2.62 13.35 -8.49
N LYS A 311 2.96 12.14 -8.89
CA LYS A 311 4.28 11.57 -8.54
C LYS A 311 5.43 12.38 -9.12
N ALA A 312 5.23 13.00 -10.31
CA ALA A 312 6.24 13.88 -10.90
C ALA A 312 6.39 15.18 -10.12
N ASP A 313 5.28 15.78 -9.64
CA ASP A 313 5.36 16.99 -8.80
C ASP A 313 6.09 16.72 -7.49
N MET A 314 5.80 15.59 -6.82
CA MET A 314 6.54 15.20 -5.62
C MET A 314 8.06 15.14 -5.88
N MET A 315 8.45 14.56 -7.02
CA MET A 315 9.85 14.40 -7.40
C MET A 315 10.51 15.74 -7.74
N ILE A 316 9.80 16.59 -8.49
CA ILE A 316 10.26 17.94 -8.87
C ILE A 316 10.46 18.79 -7.61
N ASP A 317 9.46 18.84 -6.73
CA ASP A 317 9.50 19.68 -5.54
C ASP A 317 10.63 19.25 -4.59
N CYS A 318 10.77 17.96 -4.36
CA CYS A 318 11.86 17.43 -3.53
C CYS A 318 13.24 17.74 -4.17
N ALA A 319 13.35 17.70 -5.50
CA ALA A 319 14.59 17.97 -6.24
C ALA A 319 14.94 19.47 -6.39
N GLN A 320 14.07 20.40 -5.96
CA GLN A 320 14.39 21.84 -5.96
C GLN A 320 15.54 22.16 -4.99
N ASP A 321 15.64 21.45 -3.88
CA ASP A 321 16.79 21.52 -2.98
C ASP A 321 17.91 20.61 -3.49
N ASN A 322 19.10 21.18 -3.68
CA ASN A 322 20.25 20.47 -4.23
C ASN A 322 20.72 19.32 -3.37
N SER A 323 20.60 19.41 -2.04
CA SER A 323 20.97 18.33 -1.13
C SER A 323 20.00 17.16 -1.24
N LYS A 324 18.69 17.44 -1.26
CA LYS A 324 17.64 16.43 -1.48
C LYS A 324 17.76 15.81 -2.89
N ARG A 325 18.07 16.62 -3.90
CA ARG A 325 18.29 16.13 -5.27
C ARG A 325 19.39 15.08 -5.33
N HIS A 326 20.55 15.36 -4.72
CA HIS A 326 21.63 14.37 -4.66
C HIS A 326 21.22 13.07 -3.97
N ILE A 327 20.45 13.17 -2.90
CA ILE A 327 19.89 12.00 -2.19
C ILE A 327 18.93 11.23 -3.10
N LEU A 328 18.05 11.91 -3.84
CA LEU A 328 17.14 11.27 -4.80
C LEU A 328 17.89 10.52 -5.90
N GLU A 329 18.98 11.09 -6.42
CA GLU A 329 19.83 10.45 -7.43
C GLU A 329 20.38 9.11 -6.95
N VAL A 330 20.77 9.02 -5.68
CA VAL A 330 21.31 7.81 -5.06
C VAL A 330 20.24 6.81 -4.67
N LEU A 331 19.16 7.27 -4.01
CA LEU A 331 18.20 6.38 -3.36
C LEU A 331 17.00 6.02 -4.25
N SER A 332 16.59 6.88 -5.19
CA SER A 332 15.42 6.58 -6.01
C SER A 332 15.57 5.29 -6.85
N PRO A 333 16.76 4.95 -7.42
CA PRO A 333 16.93 3.67 -8.11
C PRO A 333 16.72 2.44 -7.20
N LEU A 334 16.97 2.58 -5.90
CA LEU A 334 16.81 1.49 -4.92
C LEU A 334 15.33 1.25 -4.54
N SER A 335 14.47 2.26 -4.70
CA SER A 335 13.05 2.19 -4.34
C SER A 335 12.25 1.33 -5.33
N CYS A 336 11.21 0.64 -4.87
CA CYS A 336 10.39 -0.21 -5.73
C CYS A 336 8.91 0.15 -5.69
N SER A 337 8.39 0.66 -6.82
CA SER A 337 6.98 1.04 -7.01
C SER A 337 6.19 0.07 -7.91
N CYS A 338 6.72 -1.12 -8.20
CA CYS A 338 6.14 -2.04 -9.17
C CYS A 338 5.01 -2.89 -8.58
N ALA A 339 3.80 -2.83 -9.15
CA ALA A 339 2.69 -3.68 -8.77
C ALA A 339 2.83 -5.15 -9.26
N LYS A 340 3.69 -5.40 -10.25
CA LYS A 340 3.90 -6.71 -10.86
C LYS A 340 5.34 -7.20 -10.66
N ARG A 341 5.79 -7.27 -9.41
CA ARG A 341 7.18 -7.62 -9.07
C ARG A 341 7.64 -8.98 -9.61
N SER A 342 6.74 -9.93 -9.83
CA SER A 342 7.06 -11.22 -10.45
C SER A 342 7.43 -11.13 -11.94
N HIS A 343 7.12 -10.02 -12.58
CA HIS A 343 7.48 -9.71 -13.96
C HIS A 343 8.73 -8.82 -14.07
N ASN A 344 9.50 -8.66 -13.02
CA ASN A 344 10.80 -7.99 -13.01
C ASN A 344 11.88 -8.88 -13.66
N ARG A 345 11.56 -9.46 -14.79
CA ARG A 345 12.46 -10.31 -15.53
C ARG A 345 12.81 -9.57 -16.79
N TRP A 346 14.09 -9.38 -16.97
CA TRP A 346 14.58 -8.81 -18.20
C TRP A 346 14.54 -9.91 -19.28
N TRP A 347 13.89 -9.61 -20.39
CA TRP A 347 13.86 -10.47 -21.56
C TRP A 347 14.75 -9.80 -22.60
N ASP A 348 15.73 -10.55 -23.09
CA ASP A 348 16.51 -10.05 -24.22
C ASP A 348 15.67 -9.97 -25.49
N LYS A 349 16.26 -9.44 -26.57
CA LYS A 349 15.57 -9.28 -27.85
C LYS A 349 15.16 -10.62 -28.47
N ASP A 350 15.86 -11.70 -28.11
CA ASP A 350 15.65 -13.05 -28.64
C ASP A 350 14.71 -13.87 -27.75
N GLY A 351 14.28 -13.32 -26.62
CA GLY A 351 13.34 -13.93 -25.69
C GLY A 351 13.98 -14.87 -24.68
N GLU A 352 15.29 -14.86 -24.54
CA GLU A 352 15.99 -15.55 -23.48
C GLU A 352 15.80 -14.86 -22.12
N TYR A 353 15.64 -15.68 -21.10
CA TYR A 353 15.49 -15.21 -19.74
C TYR A 353 16.85 -14.86 -19.15
N ILE A 354 17.17 -13.58 -19.07
CA ILE A 354 18.34 -13.10 -18.34
C ILE A 354 17.94 -12.67 -16.93
N ARG A 355 18.53 -13.29 -15.95
CA ARG A 355 18.39 -12.93 -14.54
C ARG A 355 19.24 -11.69 -14.27
N ALA A 356 18.66 -10.52 -14.52
CA ALA A 356 19.34 -9.26 -14.24
C ALA A 356 19.02 -8.81 -12.82
N ASN A 357 19.99 -8.87 -11.92
CA ASN A 357 19.83 -8.49 -10.51
C ASN A 357 19.50 -6.99 -10.30
N HIS A 358 19.74 -6.16 -11.31
CA HIS A 358 19.47 -4.73 -11.30
C HIS A 358 18.04 -4.35 -11.76
N VAL A 359 17.27 -5.30 -12.31
CA VAL A 359 15.90 -5.04 -12.77
C VAL A 359 14.92 -5.18 -11.62
N HIS A 360 14.38 -4.07 -11.16
CA HIS A 360 13.42 -4.01 -10.05
C HIS A 360 11.98 -3.73 -10.49
N HIS A 361 11.76 -3.25 -11.71
CA HIS A 361 10.48 -2.79 -12.22
C HIS A 361 10.09 -3.53 -13.50
N CYS A 362 8.79 -3.88 -13.65
CA CYS A 362 8.31 -4.51 -14.87
C CYS A 362 8.28 -3.56 -16.08
N GLY A 363 8.16 -2.26 -15.85
CA GLY A 363 8.09 -1.22 -16.88
C GLY A 363 6.72 -1.05 -17.56
N MET A 364 5.74 -1.93 -17.30
CA MET A 364 4.45 -1.97 -18.03
C MET A 364 3.23 -1.62 -17.17
N CYS A 365 3.28 -1.79 -15.85
CA CYS A 365 2.14 -1.49 -14.98
C CYS A 365 2.02 0.02 -14.73
N MET A 366 0.83 0.49 -14.36
CA MET A 366 0.58 1.92 -14.11
C MET A 366 1.54 2.53 -13.08
N PRO A 367 1.84 1.90 -11.93
CA PRO A 367 2.84 2.43 -11.01
C PRO A 367 4.24 2.59 -11.64
N CYS A 368 4.65 1.70 -12.55
CA CYS A 368 5.90 1.87 -13.30
C CYS A 368 5.84 3.05 -14.27
N ILE A 369 4.70 3.28 -14.92
CA ILE A 369 4.51 4.44 -15.83
C ILE A 369 4.61 5.74 -15.02
N TYR A 370 3.87 5.87 -13.93
CA TYR A 370 3.95 7.07 -13.07
C TYR A 370 5.37 7.30 -12.54
N ARG A 371 6.08 6.22 -12.16
CA ARG A 371 7.47 6.31 -11.74
C ARG A 371 8.38 6.84 -12.87
N ARG A 372 8.24 6.29 -14.08
CA ARG A 372 9.04 6.73 -15.23
C ARG A 372 8.84 8.20 -15.55
N VAL A 373 7.60 8.67 -15.54
CA VAL A 373 7.27 10.09 -15.72
C VAL A 373 7.95 10.95 -14.66
N ALA A 374 7.88 10.54 -13.39
CA ALA A 374 8.50 11.24 -12.26
C ALA A 374 10.04 11.26 -12.38
N MET A 375 10.66 10.12 -12.69
CA MET A 375 12.10 10.01 -12.90
C MET A 375 12.55 10.83 -14.11
N ASN A 376 11.77 10.84 -15.23
CA ASN A 376 12.07 11.66 -16.40
C ASN A 376 12.03 13.16 -16.11
N ALA A 377 11.12 13.60 -15.22
CA ALA A 377 10.96 15.02 -14.87
C ALA A 377 12.24 15.64 -14.28
N ILE A 378 13.09 14.83 -13.64
CA ILE A 378 14.38 15.27 -13.08
C ILE A 378 15.60 14.64 -13.78
N GLY A 379 15.37 13.97 -14.93
CA GLY A 379 16.45 13.42 -15.76
C GLY A 379 17.01 12.06 -15.32
N LEU A 380 16.29 11.31 -14.48
CA LEU A 380 16.72 10.02 -13.92
C LEU A 380 16.02 8.79 -14.54
N ASP A 381 15.16 8.93 -15.56
CA ASP A 381 14.51 7.76 -16.20
C ASP A 381 15.52 6.90 -16.94
N ASN A 382 15.76 5.70 -16.44
CA ASN A 382 16.71 4.75 -17.01
C ASN A 382 15.99 3.47 -17.49
N PRO A 383 15.74 3.32 -18.80
CA PRO A 383 15.09 2.13 -19.35
C PRO A 383 15.85 0.81 -19.10
N ALA A 384 17.17 0.85 -18.84
CA ALA A 384 17.95 -0.35 -18.57
C ALA A 384 17.60 -1.04 -17.23
N GLU A 385 16.94 -0.32 -16.31
CA GLU A 385 16.45 -0.87 -15.02
C GLU A 385 15.10 -1.55 -15.12
N LEU A 386 14.49 -1.60 -16.31
CA LEU A 386 13.14 -2.10 -16.52
C LEU A 386 13.17 -3.50 -17.15
N GLY A 387 12.24 -4.35 -16.75
CA GLY A 387 12.01 -5.63 -17.42
C GLY A 387 11.50 -5.46 -18.86
N THR A 388 10.77 -4.36 -19.12
CA THR A 388 10.28 -4.01 -20.45
C THR A 388 10.26 -2.49 -20.61
N ASP A 389 10.84 -1.99 -21.67
CA ASP A 389 10.61 -0.62 -22.11
C ASP A 389 9.42 -0.58 -23.09
N ILE A 390 8.34 0.11 -22.70
CA ILE A 390 7.11 0.21 -23.53
C ILE A 390 7.33 0.95 -24.85
N PHE A 391 8.41 1.70 -24.99
CA PHE A 391 8.76 2.42 -26.22
C PHE A 391 9.55 1.55 -27.22
N GLN A 392 9.99 0.36 -26.79
CA GLN A 392 10.71 -0.57 -27.64
C GLN A 392 9.91 -1.89 -27.77
N PRO A 393 9.49 -2.28 -28.98
CA PRO A 393 8.83 -3.55 -29.17
C PRO A 393 9.80 -4.71 -28.87
N THR A 394 9.33 -5.67 -28.14
CA THR A 394 10.04 -6.93 -27.84
C THR A 394 9.15 -8.12 -28.19
N ARG A 395 9.70 -9.34 -28.20
CA ARG A 395 8.90 -10.56 -28.37
C ARG A 395 7.77 -10.67 -27.33
N HIS A 396 7.97 -10.17 -26.12
CA HIS A 396 7.03 -10.26 -24.99
C HIS A 396 6.13 -9.03 -24.83
N PHE A 397 6.47 -7.93 -25.46
CA PHE A 397 5.68 -6.70 -25.43
C PHE A 397 5.49 -6.16 -26.86
N ASN A 398 4.27 -6.28 -27.32
CA ASN A 398 3.85 -5.68 -28.58
C ASN A 398 2.57 -4.86 -28.34
N ILE A 399 2.68 -3.56 -28.44
CA ILE A 399 1.57 -2.62 -28.21
C ILE A 399 0.42 -2.81 -29.22
N ASN A 400 0.65 -3.44 -30.34
CA ASN A 400 -0.39 -3.76 -31.33
C ASN A 400 -1.15 -5.04 -31.01
N ASN A 401 -0.65 -5.87 -30.10
CA ASN A 401 -1.37 -7.06 -29.65
C ASN A 401 -2.34 -6.69 -28.50
N LEU A 402 -3.58 -6.38 -28.85
CA LEU A 402 -4.63 -5.97 -27.92
C LEU A 402 -5.11 -7.10 -26.99
N GLN A 403 -4.82 -8.37 -27.33
CA GLN A 403 -5.19 -9.52 -26.52
C GLN A 403 -4.12 -9.88 -25.49
N SER A 404 -2.92 -9.31 -25.61
CA SER A 404 -1.83 -9.59 -24.68
C SER A 404 -2.08 -8.92 -23.33
N LYS A 405 -2.07 -9.73 -22.26
CA LYS A 405 -2.15 -9.23 -20.87
C LYS A 405 -1.02 -8.26 -20.52
N THR A 406 0.11 -8.34 -21.21
CA THR A 406 1.28 -7.48 -20.96
C THR A 406 1.11 -6.09 -21.54
N SER A 407 0.41 -5.94 -22.67
CA SER A 407 0.18 -4.63 -23.31
C SER A 407 -1.17 -3.99 -22.93
N LEU A 408 -2.04 -4.72 -22.24
CA LEU A 408 -3.41 -4.25 -21.94
C LEU A 408 -3.43 -2.95 -21.15
N ASP A 409 -2.66 -2.86 -20.05
CA ASP A 409 -2.64 -1.67 -19.19
C ASP A 409 -2.14 -0.44 -19.98
N VAL A 410 -1.09 -0.62 -20.81
CA VAL A 410 -0.55 0.46 -21.64
C VAL A 410 -1.54 0.88 -22.71
N ASN A 411 -2.20 -0.06 -23.41
CA ASN A 411 -3.21 0.28 -24.40
C ASN A 411 -4.41 1.02 -23.80
N LEU A 412 -4.85 0.64 -22.60
CA LEU A 412 -5.92 1.36 -21.88
C LEU A 412 -5.49 2.78 -21.51
N LEU A 413 -4.26 2.96 -21.05
CA LEU A 413 -3.69 4.28 -20.77
C LEU A 413 -3.67 5.16 -22.00
N LEU A 414 -3.14 4.67 -23.13
CA LEU A 414 -3.05 5.46 -24.38
C LEU A 414 -4.45 5.85 -24.88
N ARG A 415 -5.42 4.93 -24.79
CA ARG A 415 -6.81 5.24 -25.11
C ARG A 415 -7.42 6.26 -24.17
N PHE A 416 -7.11 6.19 -22.87
CA PHE A 416 -7.59 7.13 -21.87
C PHE A 416 -7.03 8.53 -22.15
N ILE A 417 -5.72 8.67 -22.37
CA ILE A 417 -5.06 9.94 -22.71
C ILE A 417 -5.72 10.58 -23.94
N ARG A 418 -6.00 9.81 -24.99
CA ARG A 418 -6.64 10.30 -26.20
C ARG A 418 -8.05 10.85 -25.99
N LYS A 419 -8.74 10.40 -24.95
CA LYS A 419 -10.18 10.69 -24.73
C LYS A 419 -10.47 11.49 -23.49
N ILE A 420 -9.50 11.66 -22.60
CA ILE A 420 -9.70 12.34 -21.33
C ILE A 420 -10.20 13.76 -21.54
N ASN A 421 -11.25 14.12 -20.83
CA ASN A 421 -11.73 15.49 -20.74
C ASN A 421 -12.18 15.79 -19.30
N ARG A 422 -12.23 17.07 -18.97
CA ARG A 422 -12.50 17.56 -17.61
C ARG A 422 -13.85 17.08 -17.06
N GLN A 423 -14.89 17.12 -17.89
CA GLN A 423 -16.25 16.78 -17.45
C GLN A 423 -16.40 15.28 -17.12
N ASP A 424 -15.78 14.40 -17.93
CA ASP A 424 -15.81 12.95 -17.64
C ASP A 424 -15.04 12.64 -16.35
N VAL A 425 -13.91 13.33 -16.10
CA VAL A 425 -13.14 13.18 -14.86
C VAL A 425 -13.95 13.64 -13.65
N GLU A 426 -14.60 14.80 -13.73
CA GLU A 426 -15.45 15.35 -12.68
C GLU A 426 -16.60 14.40 -12.34
N ASN A 427 -17.33 13.93 -13.37
CA ASN A 427 -18.42 12.98 -13.19
C ASN A 427 -17.96 11.66 -12.53
N GLU A 428 -16.77 11.18 -12.87
CA GLU A 428 -16.21 9.96 -12.28
C GLU A 428 -15.87 10.16 -10.80
N LEU A 429 -15.24 11.29 -10.47
CA LEU A 429 -14.85 11.62 -9.09
C LEU A 429 -16.08 11.85 -8.19
N LEU A 430 -17.12 12.51 -8.71
CA LEU A 430 -18.40 12.65 -8.00
C LEU A 430 -19.04 11.28 -7.74
N ALA A 431 -19.02 10.39 -8.73
CA ALA A 431 -19.53 9.02 -8.57
C ALA A 431 -18.75 8.19 -7.54
N GLU A 432 -17.46 8.47 -7.33
CA GLU A 432 -16.62 7.88 -6.27
C GLU A 432 -16.85 8.52 -4.89
N GLY A 433 -17.66 9.61 -4.80
CA GLY A 433 -18.01 10.28 -3.56
C GLY A 433 -17.01 11.35 -3.09
N ILE A 434 -16.20 11.88 -4.00
CA ILE A 434 -15.33 13.03 -3.69
C ILE A 434 -16.18 14.25 -3.32
N ASP A 435 -15.77 14.98 -2.29
CA ASP A 435 -16.45 16.16 -1.79
C ASP A 435 -16.48 17.27 -2.86
N GLU A 436 -17.64 17.91 -3.03
CA GLU A 436 -17.85 19.00 -4.01
C GLU A 436 -16.89 20.17 -3.77
N ASN A 437 -16.47 20.42 -2.53
CA ASN A 437 -15.54 21.49 -2.19
C ASN A 437 -14.10 21.20 -2.68
N GLU A 438 -13.74 19.93 -2.84
CA GLU A 438 -12.40 19.50 -3.27
C GLU A 438 -12.36 19.01 -4.72
N ILE A 439 -13.55 18.82 -5.36
CA ILE A 439 -13.68 18.20 -6.68
C ILE A 439 -12.79 18.86 -7.73
N ASN A 440 -12.75 20.19 -7.78
CA ASN A 440 -11.96 20.92 -8.76
C ASN A 440 -10.46 20.66 -8.62
N GLN A 441 -9.96 20.57 -7.39
CA GLN A 441 -8.53 20.30 -7.11
C GLN A 441 -8.14 18.89 -7.57
N TYR A 442 -9.02 17.89 -7.34
CA TYR A 442 -8.78 16.52 -7.81
C TYR A 442 -8.93 16.39 -9.33
N VAL A 443 -9.88 17.13 -9.96
CA VAL A 443 -9.98 17.18 -11.42
C VAL A 443 -8.70 17.79 -12.02
N ASP A 444 -8.21 18.89 -11.45
CA ASP A 444 -6.97 19.54 -11.89
C ASP A 444 -5.76 18.61 -11.73
N LEU A 445 -5.66 17.92 -10.61
CA LEU A 445 -4.62 16.90 -10.37
C LEU A 445 -4.64 15.80 -11.44
N VAL A 446 -5.81 15.23 -11.73
CA VAL A 446 -5.93 14.17 -12.74
C VAL A 446 -5.54 14.71 -14.11
N MET A 447 -6.11 15.82 -14.54
CA MET A 447 -5.81 16.44 -15.84
C MET A 447 -4.32 16.79 -15.98
N HIS A 448 -3.71 17.34 -14.92
CA HIS A 448 -2.28 17.65 -14.87
C HIS A 448 -1.42 16.38 -14.96
N SER A 449 -1.71 15.36 -14.17
CA SER A 449 -0.96 14.11 -14.16
C SER A 449 -0.95 13.43 -15.53
N TYR A 450 -2.08 13.38 -16.21
CA TYR A 450 -2.16 12.76 -17.54
C TYR A 450 -1.58 13.64 -18.63
N ARG A 451 -1.51 14.96 -18.45
CA ARG A 451 -0.72 15.85 -19.30
C ARG A 451 0.77 15.55 -19.17
N GLN A 452 1.31 15.40 -17.97
CA GLN A 452 2.71 15.00 -17.74
C GLN A 452 3.05 13.67 -18.42
N ILE A 453 2.14 12.68 -18.37
CA ILE A 453 2.33 11.41 -19.09
C ILE A 453 2.34 11.65 -20.62
N SER A 454 1.46 12.49 -21.13
CA SER A 454 1.40 12.83 -22.57
C SER A 454 2.68 13.51 -23.04
N GLU A 455 3.22 14.45 -22.27
CA GLU A 455 4.49 15.13 -22.54
C GLU A 455 5.67 14.15 -22.53
N TRP A 456 5.72 13.24 -21.55
CA TRP A 456 6.72 12.18 -21.52
C TRP A 456 6.64 11.26 -22.74
N ILE A 457 5.42 10.86 -23.16
CA ILE A 457 5.21 10.08 -24.39
C ILE A 457 5.66 10.88 -25.63
N PHE A 458 5.36 12.17 -25.68
CA PHE A 458 5.81 13.04 -26.79
C PHE A 458 7.34 13.09 -26.88
N GLN A 459 8.01 13.21 -25.73
CA GLN A 459 9.49 13.30 -25.69
C GLN A 459 10.18 11.97 -26.01
N LYS A 460 9.71 10.87 -25.46
CA LYS A 460 10.41 9.57 -25.44
C LYS A 460 9.75 8.48 -26.29
N GLY A 461 8.47 8.61 -26.59
CA GLY A 461 7.69 7.60 -27.29
C GLY A 461 8.06 7.46 -28.77
N ASN A 462 7.92 6.25 -29.29
CA ASN A 462 7.97 6.00 -30.72
C ASN A 462 6.66 6.43 -31.40
N ASP A 463 6.67 6.53 -32.75
CA ASP A 463 5.52 7.01 -33.53
C ASP A 463 4.25 6.18 -33.34
N VAL A 464 4.38 4.86 -33.13
CA VAL A 464 3.23 3.97 -32.91
C VAL A 464 2.52 4.34 -31.60
N ILE A 465 3.28 4.55 -30.52
CA ILE A 465 2.75 4.92 -29.21
C ILE A 465 2.15 6.34 -29.27
N LYS A 466 2.84 7.29 -29.91
CA LYS A 466 2.34 8.68 -30.08
C LYS A 466 1.00 8.69 -30.83
N ARG A 467 0.90 7.99 -31.96
CA ARG A 467 -0.37 7.87 -32.71
C ARG A 467 -1.48 7.23 -31.90
N LYS A 468 -1.21 6.17 -31.14
CA LYS A 468 -2.21 5.54 -30.26
C LYS A 468 -2.69 6.47 -29.14
N ALA A 469 -1.81 7.31 -28.62
CA ALA A 469 -2.14 8.33 -27.63
C ALA A 469 -2.85 9.56 -28.21
N GLY A 470 -2.89 9.72 -29.54
CA GLY A 470 -3.45 10.90 -30.20
C GLY A 470 -2.57 12.15 -30.08
N ILE A 471 -1.26 11.96 -29.96
CA ILE A 471 -0.25 13.02 -29.83
C ILE A 471 0.40 13.35 -31.18
N LEU A 472 0.35 12.43 -32.13
CA LEU A 472 0.69 12.58 -33.55
C LEU A 472 -0.54 12.40 -34.40
#